data_181ab91f03109f7d8e7bf671fbbe3324
#
_entry.id   181ab91f03109f7d8e7bf671fbbe3324
#
_cell.length_a   1.000
_cell.length_b   1.000
_cell.length_c   1.000
_cell.angle_alpha   90.00
_cell.angle_beta   90.00
_cell.angle_gamma   90.00
#
_symmetry.space_group_name_H-M   'P 1'
#
loop_
_entity.id
_entity.type
_entity.pdbx_description
1 polymer ?
#
loop_
_entity_poly.entity_id
_entity_poly.type
_entity_poly.pdbx_seq_one_letter_code
_entity_poly.pdbx_strand_id
1 'polypeptide(L)'
;MKTAIIRMDTTRDGEHFSDLFTYGTICREDGGYVLEFNGEKLLSEIGDHVKFYIKNKDHVRLLADNGTDSVLFDFRKGPAVECLSDDRMMNVHVTTREVCSTMDENGGELDLKYTMSFHHMLSSETDIHLEARVVSE
;
A
#
# COMPACT_ATOMS: atom_id res chain seq x y z
N MET A 1 19.53 -1.69 5.09
CA MET A 1 18.27 -1.08 5.59
C MET A 1 18.52 0.36 5.99
N LYS A 2 17.70 1.25 5.50
CA LYS A 2 17.81 2.67 5.76
C LYS A 2 16.56 3.18 6.45
N THR A 3 16.71 4.14 7.35
CA THR A 3 15.58 4.82 7.99
C THR A 3 15.06 5.91 7.07
N ALA A 4 13.75 5.99 6.95
CA ALA A 4 13.10 6.97 6.10
C ALA A 4 11.96 7.66 6.83
N ILE A 5 11.72 8.92 6.46
CA ILE A 5 10.51 9.63 6.82
C ILE A 5 9.48 9.29 5.76
N ILE A 6 8.30 8.89 6.19
CA ILE A 6 7.23 8.48 5.31
C ILE A 6 6.04 9.40 5.51
N ARG A 7 5.54 9.94 4.41
CA ARG A 7 4.34 10.74 4.38
C ARG A 7 3.37 10.10 3.41
N MET A 8 2.15 9.83 3.88
CA MET A 8 1.15 9.18 3.06
C MET A 8 -0.18 9.89 3.18
N ASP A 9 -0.72 10.34 2.05
CA ASP A 9 -2.01 10.98 1.95
C ASP A 9 -2.97 10.00 1.28
N THR A 10 -4.14 9.81 1.87
CA THR A 10 -5.15 8.91 1.34
C THR A 10 -6.45 9.67 1.09
N THR A 11 -7.01 9.51 -0.10
CA THR A 11 -8.30 10.05 -0.48
C THR A 11 -9.21 8.87 -0.81
N ARG A 12 -10.43 8.89 -0.31
CA ARG A 12 -11.41 7.83 -0.56
C ARG A 12 -12.71 8.44 -1.06
N ASP A 13 -13.17 7.96 -2.23
CA ASP A 13 -14.39 8.46 -2.89
C ASP A 13 -14.38 9.99 -3.07
N GLY A 14 -13.21 10.53 -3.42
CA GLY A 14 -13.03 11.95 -3.66
C GLY A 14 -12.86 12.80 -2.41
N GLU A 15 -12.92 12.21 -1.22
CA GLU A 15 -12.78 12.93 0.03
C GLU A 15 -11.49 12.57 0.74
N HIS A 16 -10.86 13.56 1.36
CA HIS A 16 -9.67 13.33 2.16
C HIS A 16 -10.00 12.35 3.29
N PHE A 17 -9.25 11.27 3.36
CA PHE A 17 -9.48 10.21 4.35
C PHE A 17 -8.47 10.29 5.49
N SER A 18 -7.17 10.41 5.19
CA SER A 18 -6.15 10.49 6.23
C SER A 18 -4.84 11.03 5.71
N ASP A 19 -4.07 11.60 6.63
CA ASP A 19 -2.67 11.96 6.45
C ASP A 19 -1.85 11.17 7.46
N LEU A 20 -0.79 10.55 7.01
CA LEU A 20 0.14 9.84 7.88
C LEU A 20 1.52 10.46 7.73
N PHE A 21 2.19 10.67 8.88
CA PHE A 21 3.58 11.08 8.92
C PHE A 21 4.28 10.24 9.96
N THR A 22 5.24 9.43 9.53
CA THR A 22 5.90 8.49 10.43
C THR A 22 7.31 8.16 9.97
N TYR A 23 8.02 7.41 10.77
CA TYR A 23 9.30 6.83 10.38
C TYR A 23 9.09 5.38 9.97
N GLY A 24 9.88 4.96 9.02
CA GLY A 24 9.89 3.58 8.58
C GLY A 24 11.26 3.19 8.09
N THR A 25 11.32 2.08 7.40
CA THR A 25 12.56 1.57 6.82
C THR A 25 12.37 1.28 5.34
N ILE A 26 13.45 1.44 4.59
CA ILE A 26 13.48 1.03 3.19
C ILE A 26 14.69 0.13 2.98
N CYS A 27 14.49 -0.97 2.26
CA CYS A 27 15.58 -1.85 1.89
C CYS A 27 15.37 -2.38 0.49
N ARG A 28 16.47 -2.85 -0.12
CA ARG A 28 16.43 -3.44 -1.43
C ARG A 28 16.21 -4.94 -1.29
N GLU A 29 15.28 -5.49 -2.08
CA GLU A 29 14.97 -6.90 -2.04
C GLU A 29 14.53 -7.38 -3.42
N ASP A 30 15.17 -8.44 -3.91
CA ASP A 30 14.80 -9.09 -5.19
C ASP A 30 14.66 -8.14 -6.37
N GLY A 31 15.56 -7.16 -6.47
CA GLY A 31 15.54 -6.19 -7.56
C GLY A 31 14.55 -5.05 -7.38
N GLY A 32 13.79 -5.07 -6.32
CA GLY A 32 12.86 -4.00 -5.96
C GLY A 32 13.17 -3.43 -4.59
N TYR A 33 12.16 -2.85 -3.96
CA TYR A 33 12.33 -2.21 -2.65
C TYR A 33 11.19 -2.62 -1.73
N VAL A 34 11.50 -2.72 -0.44
CA VAL A 34 10.50 -2.95 0.60
C VAL A 34 10.48 -1.74 1.51
N LEU A 35 9.31 -1.14 1.63
CA LEU A 35 9.05 -0.01 2.50
C LEU A 35 8.16 -0.48 3.63
N GLU A 36 8.64 -0.35 4.87
CA GLU A 36 7.94 -0.88 6.04
C GLU A 36 7.75 0.21 7.08
N PHE A 37 6.53 0.32 7.60
CA PHE A 37 6.22 1.30 8.64
C PHE A 37 4.96 0.89 9.38
N ASN A 38 4.76 1.53 10.55
CA ASN A 38 3.51 1.42 11.26
C ASN A 38 2.61 2.58 10.83
N GLY A 39 1.46 2.25 10.29
CA GLY A 39 0.46 3.21 9.90
C GLY A 39 -0.77 3.05 10.77
N GLU A 40 -1.65 4.01 10.73
CA GLU A 40 -2.96 3.83 11.28
C GLU A 40 -3.72 2.86 10.37
N LYS A 41 -4.87 2.38 10.78
CA LYS A 41 -5.67 1.40 10.02
C LYS A 41 -6.25 2.01 8.75
N LEU A 42 -5.39 2.46 7.85
CA LEU A 42 -5.77 3.28 6.70
C LEU A 42 -6.35 2.50 5.55
N LEU A 43 -5.83 1.32 5.29
CA LEU A 43 -6.18 0.54 4.10
C LEU A 43 -6.98 -0.69 4.45
N SER A 44 -6.96 -1.08 5.70
CA SER A 44 -7.62 -2.28 6.20
C SER A 44 -7.88 -2.10 7.68
N GLU A 45 -9.00 -2.59 8.16
CA GLU A 45 -9.25 -2.68 9.60
C GLU A 45 -8.43 -3.81 10.22
N ILE A 46 -7.75 -4.60 9.40
CA ILE A 46 -6.99 -5.75 9.86
C ILE A 46 -5.68 -5.35 10.52
N GLY A 47 -5.04 -4.27 10.09
CA GLY A 47 -3.76 -3.99 10.70
C GLY A 47 -3.19 -2.60 10.47
N ASP A 48 -2.24 -2.27 11.32
CA ASP A 48 -1.50 -1.01 11.27
C ASP A 48 -0.03 -1.21 10.88
N HIS A 49 0.44 -2.45 10.80
CA HIS A 49 1.79 -2.75 10.31
C HIS A 49 1.72 -2.92 8.80
N VAL A 50 2.48 -2.13 8.07
CA VAL A 50 2.35 -2.00 6.63
C VAL A 50 3.69 -2.26 5.95
N LYS A 51 3.67 -3.11 4.91
CA LYS A 51 4.81 -3.31 4.02
C LYS A 51 4.38 -3.09 2.59
N PHE A 52 5.05 -2.18 1.90
CA PHE A 52 4.92 -2.05 0.46
C PHE A 52 6.08 -2.77 -0.21
N TYR A 53 5.76 -3.73 -1.06
CA TYR A 53 6.74 -4.43 -1.89
C TYR A 53 6.70 -3.80 -3.27
N ILE A 54 7.67 -2.95 -3.56
CA ILE A 54 7.73 -2.23 -4.82
C ILE A 54 8.57 -3.06 -5.78
N LYS A 55 7.91 -3.88 -6.60
CA LYS A 55 8.56 -4.79 -7.52
C LYS A 55 9.22 -4.04 -8.67
N ASN A 56 8.51 -3.07 -9.20
CA ASN A 56 8.99 -2.14 -10.21
C ASN A 56 8.04 -0.94 -10.24
N LYS A 57 8.23 -0.04 -11.21
CA LYS A 57 7.44 1.19 -11.28
C LYS A 57 5.94 0.96 -11.49
N ASP A 58 5.55 -0.23 -11.99
CA ASP A 58 4.18 -0.53 -12.39
C ASP A 58 3.56 -1.67 -11.57
N HIS A 59 4.27 -2.23 -10.62
CA HIS A 59 3.78 -3.36 -9.84
C HIS A 59 4.18 -3.22 -8.38
N VAL A 60 3.18 -3.10 -7.51
CA VAL A 60 3.36 -2.89 -6.07
C VAL A 60 2.42 -3.83 -5.34
N ARG A 61 2.91 -4.41 -4.26
CA ARG A 61 2.09 -5.20 -3.34
C ARG A 61 2.07 -4.52 -1.98
N LEU A 62 0.95 -4.62 -1.31
CA LEU A 62 0.77 -4.09 0.04
C LEU A 62 0.35 -5.22 0.96
N LEU A 63 1.14 -5.44 2.00
CA LEU A 63 0.79 -6.35 3.08
C LEU A 63 0.48 -5.53 4.32
N ALA A 64 -0.71 -5.71 4.87
CA ALA A 64 -1.10 -5.09 6.13
C ALA A 64 -1.44 -6.17 7.14
N ASP A 65 -0.94 -6.05 8.36
CA ASP A 65 -1.22 -7.02 9.40
C ASP A 65 -1.33 -6.37 10.77
N ASN A 66 -1.97 -7.08 11.70
CA ASN A 66 -2.12 -6.66 13.10
C ASN A 66 -1.40 -7.61 14.05
N GLY A 67 -0.55 -8.50 13.52
CA GLY A 67 0.14 -9.53 14.31
C GLY A 67 -0.61 -10.85 14.34
N THR A 68 -1.89 -10.88 14.04
CA THR A 68 -2.73 -12.09 14.05
C THR A 68 -3.27 -12.37 12.65
N ASP A 69 -3.85 -11.36 12.03
CA ASP A 69 -4.44 -11.46 10.69
C ASP A 69 -3.67 -10.57 9.72
N SER A 70 -3.65 -10.95 8.45
CA SER A 70 -3.01 -10.17 7.41
C SER A 70 -3.85 -10.16 6.15
N VAL A 71 -3.66 -9.11 5.33
CA VAL A 71 -4.27 -9.00 4.02
C VAL A 71 -3.22 -8.53 3.03
N LEU A 72 -3.21 -9.15 1.86
CA LEU A 72 -2.28 -8.81 0.77
C LEU A 72 -3.06 -8.26 -0.41
N PHE A 73 -2.70 -7.05 -0.80
CA PHE A 73 -3.23 -6.39 -2.00
C PHE A 73 -2.17 -6.41 -3.09
N ASP A 74 -2.58 -6.68 -4.32
CA ASP A 74 -1.69 -6.67 -5.47
C ASP A 74 -2.14 -5.58 -6.43
N PHE A 75 -1.31 -4.54 -6.60
CA PHE A 75 -1.61 -3.40 -7.44
C PHE A 75 -0.83 -3.46 -8.74
N ARG A 76 -1.53 -3.76 -9.81
CA ARG A 76 -1.00 -3.70 -11.19
C ARG A 76 -2.17 -3.50 -12.12
N LYS A 77 -1.96 -2.78 -13.20
CA LYS A 77 -3.01 -2.57 -14.19
C LYS A 77 -3.42 -3.88 -14.82
N GLY A 78 -4.73 -4.04 -15.03
CA GLY A 78 -5.27 -5.24 -15.65
C GLY A 78 -6.58 -5.65 -15.00
N PRO A 79 -6.96 -6.93 -15.15
CA PRO A 79 -8.18 -7.45 -14.54
C PRO A 79 -8.16 -7.32 -13.02
N ALA A 80 -9.34 -7.31 -12.42
CA ALA A 80 -9.46 -7.26 -10.97
C ALA A 80 -8.76 -8.47 -10.32
N VAL A 81 -8.10 -8.21 -9.20
CA VAL A 81 -7.35 -9.22 -8.46
C VAL A 81 -7.98 -9.41 -7.10
N GLU A 82 -8.22 -10.66 -6.72
CA GLU A 82 -8.75 -10.97 -5.39
C GLU A 82 -7.68 -10.73 -4.33
N CYS A 83 -8.06 -10.07 -3.23
CA CYS A 83 -7.17 -9.88 -2.10
C CYS A 83 -6.99 -11.19 -1.35
N LEU A 84 -5.74 -11.48 -0.99
CA LEU A 84 -5.42 -12.64 -0.17
C LEU A 84 -5.51 -12.23 1.29
N SER A 85 -6.30 -12.97 2.07
CA SER A 85 -6.54 -12.68 3.47
C SER A 85 -6.58 -13.98 4.27
N ASP A 86 -6.18 -13.90 5.53
CA ASP A 86 -6.34 -15.01 6.47
C ASP A 86 -7.81 -15.22 6.82
N ASP A 87 -8.63 -14.19 6.66
CA ASP A 87 -10.07 -14.28 6.85
C ASP A 87 -10.73 -14.70 5.54
N ARG A 88 -11.12 -15.97 5.48
CA ARG A 88 -11.74 -16.54 4.28
C ARG A 88 -13.15 -16.01 3.99
N MET A 89 -13.71 -15.28 4.93
CA MET A 89 -15.01 -14.65 4.73
C MET A 89 -14.91 -13.36 3.92
N MET A 90 -13.71 -12.83 3.77
CA MET A 90 -13.48 -11.59 3.03
C MET A 90 -13.42 -11.89 1.54
N ASN A 91 -14.36 -11.32 0.80
CA ASN A 91 -14.40 -11.43 -0.66
C ASN A 91 -14.21 -10.03 -1.25
N VAL A 92 -12.96 -9.65 -1.42
CA VAL A 92 -12.57 -8.31 -1.86
C VAL A 92 -11.76 -8.41 -3.14
N HIS A 93 -12.14 -7.62 -4.13
CA HIS A 93 -11.43 -7.52 -5.40
C HIS A 93 -10.90 -6.10 -5.57
N VAL A 94 -9.71 -5.99 -6.10
CA VAL A 94 -9.06 -4.71 -6.36
C VAL A 94 -8.80 -4.56 -7.85
N THR A 95 -9.27 -3.45 -8.41
CA THR A 95 -8.94 -3.05 -9.78
C THR A 95 -8.06 -1.82 -9.71
N THR A 96 -6.83 -1.93 -10.19
CA THR A 96 -5.87 -0.85 -10.16
C THR A 96 -6.04 0.04 -11.38
N ARG A 97 -6.33 1.33 -11.13
CA ARG A 97 -6.47 2.34 -12.19
C ARG A 97 -5.11 2.96 -12.51
N GLU A 98 -4.29 3.15 -11.50
CA GLU A 98 -2.96 3.73 -11.65
C GLU A 98 -2.02 3.17 -10.60
N VAL A 99 -0.82 2.82 -11.02
CA VAL A 99 0.28 2.47 -10.13
C VAL A 99 1.55 3.04 -10.74
N CYS A 100 2.25 3.87 -9.98
CA CYS A 100 3.48 4.49 -10.44
C CYS A 100 4.42 4.70 -9.26
N SER A 101 5.66 4.26 -9.40
CA SER A 101 6.67 4.42 -8.36
C SER A 101 7.94 4.99 -8.96
N THR A 102 8.52 5.96 -8.25
CA THR A 102 9.87 6.47 -8.52
C THR A 102 10.83 6.05 -7.42
N MET A 103 10.44 5.04 -6.63
CA MET A 103 11.23 4.63 -5.47
C MET A 103 12.59 4.08 -5.87
N ASP A 104 13.61 4.52 -5.13
CA ASP A 104 14.96 3.98 -5.22
C ASP A 104 15.53 3.86 -3.81
N GLU A 105 16.83 3.59 -3.69
CA GLU A 105 17.46 3.37 -2.39
C GLU A 105 17.52 4.62 -1.51
N ASN A 106 17.23 5.79 -2.07
CA ASN A 106 17.22 7.06 -1.33
C ASN A 106 15.80 7.53 -1.02
N GLY A 107 14.80 6.77 -1.41
CA GLY A 107 13.40 7.12 -1.26
C GLY A 107 12.74 7.37 -2.61
N GLY A 108 11.64 8.09 -2.59
CA GLY A 108 10.90 8.41 -3.81
C GLY A 108 9.42 8.57 -3.52
N GLU A 109 8.62 8.42 -4.57
CA GLU A 109 7.18 8.59 -4.50
C GLU A 109 6.47 7.34 -5.01
N LEU A 110 5.28 7.12 -4.47
CA LEU A 110 4.40 6.05 -4.90
C LEU A 110 3.00 6.60 -5.03
N ASP A 111 2.40 6.42 -6.21
CA ASP A 111 1.01 6.80 -6.46
C ASP A 111 0.21 5.56 -6.80
N LEU A 112 -0.88 5.35 -6.08
CA LEU A 112 -1.80 4.25 -6.29
C LEU A 112 -3.22 4.81 -6.41
N LYS A 113 -3.94 4.36 -7.45
CA LYS A 113 -5.36 4.65 -7.60
C LYS A 113 -6.05 3.35 -7.91
N TYR A 114 -6.97 2.96 -7.05
CA TYR A 114 -7.65 1.68 -7.21
C TYR A 114 -9.09 1.72 -6.75
N THR A 115 -9.86 0.78 -7.27
CA THR A 115 -11.23 0.54 -6.87
C THR A 115 -11.27 -0.78 -6.13
N MET A 116 -11.92 -0.79 -4.98
CA MET A 116 -12.08 -1.99 -4.16
C MET A 116 -13.55 -2.33 -4.09
N SER A 117 -13.90 -3.58 -4.39
CA SER A 117 -15.28 -4.05 -4.32
C SER A 117 -15.41 -5.20 -3.33
N PHE A 118 -16.51 -5.18 -2.57
CA PHE A 118 -16.85 -6.19 -1.57
C PHE A 118 -18.08 -6.94 -2.05
N HIS A 119 -17.97 -8.26 -2.13
CA HIS A 119 -19.12 -9.13 -2.47
C HIS A 119 -19.85 -8.67 -3.74
N HIS A 120 -19.15 -8.01 -4.66
CA HIS A 120 -19.70 -7.48 -5.91
C HIS A 120 -20.82 -6.44 -5.74
N MET A 121 -21.01 -5.94 -4.51
CA MET A 121 -22.12 -5.05 -4.20
C MET A 121 -21.71 -3.63 -3.84
N LEU A 122 -20.58 -3.50 -3.15
CA LEU A 122 -20.07 -2.19 -2.71
C LEU A 122 -18.72 -1.94 -3.34
N SER A 123 -18.51 -0.72 -3.78
CA SER A 123 -17.21 -0.33 -4.30
C SER A 123 -16.78 1.01 -3.70
N SER A 124 -15.48 1.18 -3.54
CA SER A 124 -14.90 2.44 -3.12
C SER A 124 -13.68 2.72 -3.98
N GLU A 125 -13.44 4.00 -4.26
CA GLU A 125 -12.26 4.45 -4.98
C GLU A 125 -11.29 5.04 -3.98
N THR A 126 -10.03 4.59 -4.04
CA THR A 126 -8.99 5.05 -3.13
C THR A 126 -7.80 5.54 -3.93
N ASP A 127 -7.30 6.71 -3.56
CA ASP A 127 -6.09 7.28 -4.13
C ASP A 127 -5.10 7.43 -2.97
N ILE A 128 -3.89 6.90 -3.17
CA ILE A 128 -2.81 6.99 -2.19
C ILE A 128 -1.63 7.68 -2.85
N HIS A 129 -1.11 8.71 -2.18
CA HIS A 129 0.16 9.31 -2.53
C HIS A 129 1.10 9.15 -1.36
N LEU A 130 2.23 8.50 -1.58
CA LEU A 130 3.22 8.24 -0.55
C LEU A 130 4.55 8.81 -0.98
N GLU A 131 5.21 9.50 -0.05
CA GLU A 131 6.57 9.99 -0.21
C GLU A 131 7.44 9.36 0.87
N ALA A 132 8.61 8.90 0.49
CA ALA A 132 9.61 8.40 1.41
C ALA A 132 10.93 9.12 1.15
N ARG A 133 11.58 9.53 2.22
CA ARG A 133 12.89 10.18 2.13
C ARG A 133 13.83 9.57 3.16
N VAL A 134 14.94 9.03 2.69
CA VAL A 134 15.96 8.46 3.57
C VAL A 134 16.59 9.56 4.39
N VAL A 135 16.68 9.37 5.71
CA VAL A 135 17.25 10.33 6.64
C VAL A 135 18.47 9.79 7.35
N SER A 136 18.64 8.46 7.42
CA SER A 136 19.84 7.85 8.00
C SER A 136 19.95 6.40 7.55
N GLU A 137 21.15 5.88 7.66
CA GLU A 137 21.42 4.46 7.37
C GLU A 137 21.46 3.62 8.63
#